data_012f077e14a88e02ad550f31a5ac07a9
#
_entry.id   012f077e14a88e02ad550f31a5ac07a9
#
_cell.length_a   1.000
_cell.length_b   1.000
_cell.length_c   1.000
_cell.angle_alpha   90.00
_cell.angle_beta   90.00
_cell.angle_gamma   90.00
#
_symmetry.space_group_name_H-M   'P 1'
#
loop_
_entity.id
_entity.type
_entity.pdbx_description
1 polymer ?
#
loop_
_entity_poly.entity_id
_entity_poly.type
_entity_poly.pdbx_seq_one_letter_code
_entity_poly.pdbx_strand_id
1 'polypeptide(L)'
;MNIEVHNINGKAAGRSVELPEDIFGIEPNEHAVYLTVKQYLANQRQGTHKAKERGEIAGSTRKLHRQKGTGGARKGSIKNPLFRGGGRVFGPRPRNYTVRLNKKVKRLAKLSALSAKASSSAILVSVSYTHLTLPTIYSV
;
A
#
# COMPACT_ATOMS: atom_id res chain seq x y z
N MET A 1 10.37 21.78 -22.64
CA MET A 1 11.56 20.89 -22.52
C MET A 1 11.50 19.85 -23.63
N ASN A 2 12.55 19.72 -24.46
CA ASN A 2 12.58 18.78 -25.59
C ASN A 2 13.35 17.50 -25.21
N ILE A 3 12.78 16.34 -25.55
CA ILE A 3 13.40 15.03 -25.31
C ILE A 3 13.51 14.29 -26.63
N GLU A 4 14.66 13.66 -26.86
CA GLU A 4 14.89 12.84 -28.05
C GLU A 4 14.12 11.53 -27.98
N VAL A 5 13.61 11.12 -29.15
CA VAL A 5 12.89 9.84 -29.29
C VAL A 5 13.88 8.76 -29.70
N HIS A 6 13.86 7.64 -29.00
CA HIS A 6 14.71 6.49 -29.27
C HIS A 6 13.96 5.38 -30.02
N ASN A 7 14.67 4.69 -30.89
CA ASN A 7 14.21 3.47 -31.54
C ASN A 7 14.32 2.27 -30.59
N ILE A 8 13.72 1.14 -30.95
CA ILE A 8 13.79 -0.12 -30.20
C ILE A 8 15.24 -0.58 -29.92
N ASN A 9 16.18 -0.18 -30.79
CA ASN A 9 17.62 -0.50 -30.66
C ASN A 9 18.37 0.51 -29.76
N GLY A 10 17.67 1.42 -29.09
CA GLY A 10 18.28 2.45 -28.24
C GLY A 10 18.95 3.59 -28.98
N LYS A 11 18.88 3.66 -30.31
CA LYS A 11 19.46 4.74 -31.13
C LYS A 11 18.45 5.88 -31.27
N ALA A 12 18.97 7.12 -31.32
CA ALA A 12 18.15 8.31 -31.57
C ALA A 12 17.41 8.18 -32.93
N ALA A 13 16.12 8.48 -32.93
CA ALA A 13 15.27 8.39 -34.12
C ALA A 13 15.26 9.68 -34.95
N GLY A 14 16.08 10.70 -34.60
CA GLY A 14 16.12 12.01 -35.26
C GLY A 14 14.85 12.84 -35.06
N ARG A 15 14.00 12.47 -34.08
CA ARG A 15 12.78 13.19 -33.71
C ARG A 15 12.87 13.62 -32.24
N SER A 16 12.32 14.79 -31.92
CA SER A 16 12.15 15.26 -30.54
C SER A 16 10.69 15.48 -30.23
N VAL A 17 10.33 15.27 -28.98
CA VAL A 17 9.00 15.54 -28.43
C VAL A 17 9.13 16.66 -27.42
N GLU A 18 8.27 17.67 -27.55
CA GLU A 18 8.17 18.74 -26.58
C GLU A 18 7.27 18.32 -25.42
N LEU A 19 7.80 18.38 -24.21
CA LEU A 19 7.03 18.13 -22.99
C LEU A 19 6.34 19.42 -22.55
N PRO A 20 5.00 19.39 -22.31
CA PRO A 20 4.26 20.56 -21.85
C PRO A 20 4.68 20.97 -20.44
N GLU A 21 4.96 22.26 -20.25
CA GLU A 21 5.40 22.83 -18.98
C GLU A 21 4.33 22.71 -17.87
N ASP A 22 3.05 22.76 -18.23
CA ASP A 22 1.92 22.59 -17.31
C ASP A 22 1.95 21.23 -16.57
N ILE A 23 2.65 20.25 -17.11
CA ILE A 23 2.74 18.89 -16.55
C ILE A 23 4.12 18.62 -15.97
N PHE A 24 5.17 18.99 -16.70
CA PHE A 24 6.54 18.61 -16.39
C PHE A 24 7.38 19.75 -15.81
N GLY A 25 6.87 20.99 -15.83
CA GLY A 25 7.53 22.17 -15.29
C GLY A 25 7.03 22.62 -13.92
N ILE A 26 6.14 21.86 -13.28
CA ILE A 26 5.54 22.23 -11.98
C ILE A 26 6.56 22.00 -10.87
N GLU A 27 6.59 22.89 -9.87
CA GLU A 27 7.35 22.70 -8.65
C GLU A 27 6.86 21.44 -7.90
N PRO A 28 7.73 20.45 -7.64
CA PRO A 28 7.31 19.19 -7.01
C PRO A 28 6.85 19.37 -5.57
N ASN A 29 5.64 18.93 -5.26
CA ASN A 29 5.11 18.89 -3.90
C ASN A 29 5.38 17.51 -3.27
N GLU A 30 6.46 17.39 -2.50
CA GLU A 30 6.89 16.14 -1.86
C GLU A 30 5.85 15.58 -0.89
N HIS A 31 5.14 16.46 -0.15
CA HIS A 31 4.12 16.02 0.79
C HIS A 31 2.93 15.35 0.09
N ALA A 32 2.50 15.87 -1.06
CA ALA A 32 1.43 15.25 -1.84
C ALA A 32 1.84 13.86 -2.37
N VAL A 33 3.09 13.73 -2.81
CA VAL A 33 3.67 12.44 -3.24
C VAL A 33 3.72 11.46 -2.06
N TYR A 34 4.23 11.88 -0.91
CA TYR A 34 4.26 11.06 0.31
C TYR A 34 2.86 10.54 0.70
N LEU A 35 1.86 11.41 0.73
CA LEU A 35 0.49 11.00 1.08
C LEU A 35 -0.07 9.97 0.09
N THR A 36 0.23 10.12 -1.20
CA THR A 36 -0.24 9.18 -2.23
C THR A 36 0.44 7.82 -2.12
N VAL A 37 1.74 7.78 -1.86
CA VAL A 37 2.49 6.54 -1.61
C VAL A 37 1.98 5.86 -0.34
N LYS A 38 1.77 6.63 0.74
CA LYS A 38 1.19 6.12 1.99
C LYS A 38 -0.19 5.51 1.78
N GLN A 39 -1.05 6.17 1.00
CA GLN A 39 -2.35 5.63 0.62
C GLN A 39 -2.22 4.31 -0.14
N TYR A 40 -1.36 4.27 -1.16
CA TYR A 40 -1.15 3.10 -1.99
C TYR A 40 -0.72 1.89 -1.15
N LEU A 41 0.30 2.06 -0.32
CA LEU A 41 0.80 0.99 0.56
C LEU A 41 -0.24 0.55 1.60
N ALA A 42 -0.99 1.49 2.18
CA ALA A 42 -2.05 1.17 3.13
C ALA A 42 -3.18 0.37 2.47
N ASN A 43 -3.56 0.69 1.25
CA ASN A 43 -4.65 0.02 0.52
C ASN A 43 -4.29 -1.40 0.06
N GLN A 44 -3.00 -1.76 0.02
CA GLN A 44 -2.55 -3.12 -0.27
C GLN A 44 -2.68 -4.07 0.95
N ARG A 45 -2.86 -3.52 2.15
CA ARG A 45 -2.94 -4.30 3.39
C ARG A 45 -4.32 -4.95 3.53
N GLN A 46 -4.37 -6.26 3.70
CA GLN A 46 -5.62 -6.99 3.93
C GLN A 46 -6.12 -6.85 5.38
N GLY A 47 -5.20 -6.72 6.35
CA GLY A 47 -5.54 -6.52 7.75
C GLY A 47 -6.25 -7.69 8.42
N THR A 48 -6.00 -8.93 7.98
CA THR A 48 -6.68 -10.15 8.47
C THR A 48 -6.07 -10.74 9.75
N HIS A 49 -5.09 -10.08 10.35
CA HIS A 49 -4.43 -10.53 11.58
C HIS A 49 -5.40 -10.51 12.77
N LYS A 50 -5.41 -11.58 13.53
CA LYS A 50 -6.28 -11.74 14.71
C LYS A 50 -5.58 -12.55 15.80
N ALA A 51 -5.70 -12.12 17.06
CA ALA A 51 -5.34 -12.92 18.21
C ALA A 51 -6.63 -13.49 18.84
N LYS A 52 -6.55 -14.72 19.35
CA LYS A 52 -7.70 -15.36 20.04
C LYS A 52 -7.95 -14.68 21.38
N GLU A 53 -9.19 -14.26 21.58
CA GLU A 53 -9.66 -13.70 22.84
C GLU A 53 -10.07 -14.80 23.80
N ARG A 54 -10.31 -14.44 25.06
CA ARG A 54 -10.70 -15.36 26.14
C ARG A 54 -11.90 -16.24 25.76
N GLY A 55 -12.88 -15.71 25.03
CA GLY A 55 -14.05 -16.46 24.57
C GLY A 55 -13.77 -17.49 23.48
N GLU A 56 -12.73 -17.24 22.68
CA GLU A 56 -12.40 -18.02 21.47
C GLU A 56 -11.42 -19.17 21.72
N ILE A 57 -10.74 -19.16 22.86
CA ILE A 57 -9.77 -20.21 23.22
C ILE A 57 -10.53 -21.47 23.67
N ALA A 58 -10.07 -22.62 23.17
CA ALA A 58 -10.52 -23.92 23.67
C ALA A 58 -10.03 -24.13 25.12
N GLY A 59 -10.88 -24.66 25.96
CA GLY A 59 -10.56 -24.93 27.35
C GLY A 59 -11.79 -24.84 28.24
N SER A 60 -11.65 -25.36 29.48
CA SER A 60 -12.72 -25.35 30.47
C SER A 60 -13.06 -23.94 30.95
N THR A 61 -14.34 -23.67 31.12
CA THR A 61 -14.84 -22.44 31.76
C THR A 61 -15.03 -22.64 33.27
N ARG A 62 -14.80 -23.85 33.77
CA ARG A 62 -14.93 -24.17 35.19
C ARG A 62 -14.00 -23.33 36.04
N LYS A 63 -14.47 -22.90 37.20
CA LYS A 63 -13.66 -22.23 38.22
C LYS A 63 -12.57 -23.16 38.72
N LEU A 64 -11.30 -22.73 38.74
CA LEU A 64 -10.14 -23.55 39.09
C LEU A 64 -10.10 -23.95 40.54
N HIS A 65 -10.54 -23.08 41.47
CA HIS A 65 -10.51 -23.30 42.90
C HIS A 65 -11.80 -22.82 43.56
N ARG A 66 -12.05 -23.30 44.77
CA ARG A 66 -13.09 -22.75 45.65
C ARG A 66 -12.80 -21.28 45.93
N GLN A 67 -13.85 -20.52 46.21
CA GLN A 67 -13.74 -19.06 46.43
C GLN A 67 -12.87 -18.74 47.65
N LYS A 68 -12.91 -19.55 48.71
CA LYS A 68 -12.15 -19.39 49.96
C LYS A 68 -11.57 -20.71 50.42
N GLY A 69 -10.62 -20.70 51.35
CA GLY A 69 -10.06 -21.90 51.98
C GLY A 69 -8.92 -22.58 51.21
N THR A 70 -8.35 -21.96 50.20
CA THR A 70 -7.24 -22.53 49.40
C THR A 70 -5.86 -21.87 49.70
N GLY A 71 -5.83 -20.83 50.54
CA GLY A 71 -4.60 -20.09 50.81
C GLY A 71 -4.01 -19.28 49.63
N GLY A 72 -4.53 -19.47 48.42
CA GLY A 72 -4.07 -18.81 47.23
C GLY A 72 -4.98 -17.70 46.69
N ALA A 73 -4.56 -17.04 45.61
CA ALA A 73 -5.37 -16.02 44.96
C ALA A 73 -6.66 -16.60 44.38
N ARG A 74 -7.72 -15.81 44.39
CA ARG A 74 -9.00 -16.22 43.77
C ARG A 74 -8.83 -16.34 42.27
N LYS A 75 -9.15 -17.48 41.72
CA LYS A 75 -8.98 -17.79 40.28
C LYS A 75 -10.33 -18.12 39.66
N GLY A 76 -10.56 -17.60 38.47
CA GLY A 76 -11.69 -17.96 37.63
C GLY A 76 -11.37 -19.12 36.71
N SER A 77 -11.68 -18.99 35.43
CA SER A 77 -11.41 -19.98 34.38
C SER A 77 -9.92 -19.96 33.95
N ILE A 78 -9.45 -21.10 33.48
CA ILE A 78 -8.09 -21.26 32.89
C ILE A 78 -7.88 -20.41 31.64
N LYS A 79 -8.94 -19.98 30.99
CA LYS A 79 -8.89 -19.11 29.80
C LYS A 79 -8.51 -17.66 30.11
N ASN A 80 -8.32 -17.31 31.37
CA ASN A 80 -7.93 -15.96 31.77
C ASN A 80 -6.58 -15.59 31.17
N PRO A 81 -6.39 -14.34 30.65
CA PRO A 81 -5.12 -13.88 30.07
C PRO A 81 -3.91 -13.92 31.01
N LEU A 82 -4.13 -14.02 32.32
CA LEU A 82 -3.06 -14.20 33.31
C LEU A 82 -2.39 -15.59 33.27
N PHE A 83 -3.03 -16.59 32.65
CA PHE A 83 -2.50 -17.93 32.56
C PHE A 83 -1.78 -18.17 31.23
N ARG A 84 -0.79 -19.07 31.23
CA ARG A 84 -0.19 -19.56 30.00
C ARG A 84 -1.26 -20.26 29.17
N GLY A 85 -1.33 -19.92 27.87
CA GLY A 85 -2.37 -20.41 26.99
C GLY A 85 -3.74 -19.72 27.15
N GLY A 86 -3.84 -18.71 28.02
CA GLY A 86 -5.02 -17.87 28.15
C GLY A 86 -5.23 -16.93 26.96
N GLY A 87 -6.41 -16.27 26.91
CA GLY A 87 -6.75 -15.33 25.85
C GLY A 87 -5.90 -14.08 25.82
N ARG A 88 -5.69 -13.52 24.64
CA ARG A 88 -4.99 -12.24 24.48
C ARG A 88 -5.92 -11.07 24.79
N VAL A 89 -5.48 -10.13 25.64
CA VAL A 89 -6.15 -8.86 25.89
C VAL A 89 -5.57 -7.82 24.95
N PHE A 90 -6.40 -7.00 24.33
CA PHE A 90 -6.00 -5.96 23.37
C PHE A 90 -5.07 -6.48 22.24
N GLY A 91 -5.25 -7.72 21.85
CA GLY A 91 -4.56 -8.27 20.67
C GLY A 91 -5.06 -7.66 19.37
N PRO A 92 -4.34 -7.89 18.26
CA PRO A 92 -4.76 -7.40 16.97
C PRO A 92 -6.12 -7.98 16.57
N ARG A 93 -6.97 -7.15 15.98
CA ARG A 93 -8.24 -7.53 15.37
C ARG A 93 -8.23 -7.20 13.89
N PRO A 94 -8.93 -7.97 13.06
CA PRO A 94 -9.07 -7.66 11.64
C PRO A 94 -9.64 -6.25 11.48
N ARG A 95 -8.98 -5.45 10.66
CA ARG A 95 -9.40 -4.08 10.37
C ARG A 95 -9.07 -3.68 8.95
N ASN A 96 -9.82 -2.76 8.43
CA ASN A 96 -9.56 -2.18 7.12
C ASN A 96 -8.55 -1.01 7.26
N TYR A 97 -7.52 -1.02 6.42
CA TYR A 97 -6.49 0.03 6.35
C TYR A 97 -6.72 1.01 5.21
N THR A 98 -7.86 0.94 4.54
CA THR A 98 -8.15 1.79 3.38
C THR A 98 -8.13 3.28 3.75
N VAL A 99 -7.27 4.02 3.09
CA VAL A 99 -7.16 5.48 3.18
C VAL A 99 -7.70 6.09 1.88
N ARG A 100 -8.47 7.16 1.99
CA ARG A 100 -8.96 7.92 0.83
C ARG A 100 -8.27 9.28 0.79
N LEU A 101 -7.81 9.67 -0.40
CA LEU A 101 -7.30 11.00 -0.69
C LEU A 101 -8.18 11.70 -1.72
N ASN A 102 -8.25 13.02 -1.62
CA ASN A 102 -8.97 13.86 -2.57
C ASN A 102 -8.38 13.72 -3.98
N LYS A 103 -9.23 13.76 -5.01
CA LYS A 103 -8.82 13.65 -6.42
C LYS A 103 -7.79 14.72 -6.81
N LYS A 104 -7.96 15.96 -6.32
CA LYS A 104 -7.02 17.07 -6.59
C LYS A 104 -5.62 16.79 -6.04
N VAL A 105 -5.51 16.23 -4.81
CA VAL A 105 -4.22 15.87 -4.19
C VAL A 105 -3.52 14.76 -4.99
N LYS A 106 -4.26 13.74 -5.43
CA LYS A 106 -3.71 12.67 -6.28
C LYS A 106 -3.21 13.20 -7.62
N ARG A 107 -3.94 14.14 -8.22
CA ARG A 107 -3.52 14.79 -9.47
C ARG A 107 -2.22 15.59 -9.25
N LEU A 108 -2.16 16.42 -8.21
CA LEU A 108 -0.97 17.18 -7.86
C LEU A 108 0.24 16.27 -7.61
N ALA A 109 0.06 15.20 -6.86
CA ALA A 109 1.12 14.21 -6.62
C ALA A 109 1.65 13.57 -7.91
N LYS A 110 0.74 13.24 -8.85
CA LYS A 110 1.11 12.67 -10.15
C LYS A 110 1.92 13.66 -10.98
N LEU A 111 1.48 14.91 -11.06
CA LEU A 111 2.19 15.98 -11.78
C LEU A 111 3.54 16.26 -11.13
N SER A 112 3.61 16.34 -9.80
CA SER A 112 4.86 16.52 -9.04
C SER A 112 5.87 15.40 -9.30
N ALA A 113 5.41 14.16 -9.36
CA ALA A 113 6.28 13.02 -9.66
C ALA A 113 6.82 13.06 -11.10
N LEU A 114 6.00 13.47 -12.08
CA LEU A 114 6.41 13.63 -13.48
C LEU A 114 7.42 14.76 -13.63
N SER A 115 7.17 15.90 -13.00
CA SER A 115 8.09 17.05 -13.00
C SER A 115 9.43 16.70 -12.36
N ALA A 116 9.46 15.98 -11.23
CA ALA A 116 10.69 15.52 -10.62
C ALA A 116 11.48 14.57 -11.53
N LYS A 117 10.81 13.70 -12.29
CA LYS A 117 11.46 12.83 -13.29
C LYS A 117 12.01 13.61 -14.48
N ALA A 118 11.30 14.64 -14.92
CA ALA A 118 11.78 15.51 -15.97
C ALA A 118 13.04 16.28 -15.55
N SER A 119 13.05 16.85 -14.34
CA SER A 119 14.20 17.57 -13.77
C SER A 119 15.44 16.68 -13.60
N SER A 120 15.24 15.39 -13.28
CA SER A 120 16.34 14.41 -13.17
C SER A 120 16.74 13.77 -14.50
N SER A 121 16.19 14.22 -15.64
CA SER A 121 16.41 13.62 -16.98
C SER A 121 16.14 12.11 -17.04
N ALA A 122 15.20 11.62 -16.19
CA ALA A 122 14.86 10.21 -16.06
C ALA A 122 13.64 9.81 -16.91
N ILE A 123 13.38 10.52 -18.00
CA ILE A 123 12.31 10.23 -18.96
C ILE A 123 12.94 9.76 -20.26
N LEU A 124 12.52 8.59 -20.71
CA LEU A 124 12.91 8.03 -22.00
C LEU A 124 11.65 7.90 -22.88
N VAL A 125 11.72 8.44 -24.09
CA VAL A 125 10.65 8.34 -25.07
C VAL A 125 11.05 7.36 -26.17
N SER A 126 10.24 6.34 -26.38
CA SER A 126 10.49 5.34 -27.42
C SER A 126 9.40 5.36 -28.49
N VAL A 127 9.76 4.97 -29.70
CA VAL A 127 8.80 4.76 -30.80
C VAL A 127 7.93 3.56 -30.49
N SER A 128 6.60 3.73 -30.43
CA SER A 128 5.69 2.69 -29.92
C SER A 128 4.92 1.91 -31.00
N TYR A 129 4.88 2.37 -32.23
CA TYR A 129 3.84 1.90 -33.16
C TYR A 129 4.17 0.68 -34.02
N THR A 130 5.39 0.17 -34.03
CA THR A 130 5.74 -0.97 -34.91
C THR A 130 5.97 -2.29 -34.19
N HIS A 131 6.26 -2.29 -32.89
CA HIS A 131 6.70 -3.48 -32.16
C HIS A 131 5.98 -3.74 -30.85
N LEU A 132 5.30 -2.74 -30.29
CA LEU A 132 4.59 -2.85 -29.02
C LEU A 132 3.10 -3.14 -29.17
N THR A 133 2.56 -3.03 -30.38
CA THR A 133 1.21 -3.49 -30.68
C THR A 133 1.29 -4.91 -31.21
N LEU A 134 0.57 -5.83 -30.57
CA LEU A 134 0.28 -7.13 -31.18
C LEU A 134 -0.26 -6.88 -32.58
N PRO A 135 0.23 -7.61 -33.60
CA PRO A 135 -0.35 -7.52 -34.92
C PRO A 135 -1.84 -7.77 -34.82
N THR A 136 -2.62 -6.77 -35.17
CA THR A 136 -4.07 -6.91 -35.23
C THR A 136 -4.33 -7.92 -36.34
N ILE A 137 -4.65 -9.15 -35.98
CA ILE A 137 -5.09 -10.16 -36.92
C ILE A 137 -6.47 -9.69 -37.34
N TYR A 138 -6.53 -9.07 -38.50
CA TYR A 138 -7.79 -8.86 -39.19
C TYR A 138 -8.27 -10.25 -39.63
N SER A 139 -9.19 -10.82 -38.88
CA SER A 139 -10.01 -11.87 -39.41
C SER A 139 -10.87 -11.28 -40.51
N VAL A 140 -10.58 -11.65 -41.74
CA VAL A 140 -11.45 -11.46 -42.91
C VAL A 140 -12.73 -12.25 -42.72
#